data_82556cdd469f79829a34f6d66ec2e159
#
_entry.id   82556cdd469f79829a34f6d66ec2e159
#
_cell.length_a   1.000
_cell.length_b   1.000
_cell.length_c   1.000
_cell.angle_alpha   90.00
_cell.angle_beta   90.00
_cell.angle_gamma   90.00
#
_symmetry.space_group_name_H-M   'P 1'
#
loop_
_entity.id
_entity.type
_entity.pdbx_description
1 polymer ?
#
loop_
_entity_poly.entity_id
_entity_poly.type
_entity_poly.pdbx_seq_one_letter_code
_entity_poly.pdbx_strand_id
1 'polypeptide(L)'
;MEEDYSCYKERIRHEFDRACILTINGAAANYFKVLDNYGKREISFSELSEAQLGKLYTVDEYSVENFFFQVLEYDIEVRDPRIAMALKKLTERKRDVILLYFFMDMNDVEIAESMNLVCSTVCEHRKRSLEILKEILKEAETAD
;
A
#
# COMPACT_ATOMS: atom_id res chain seq x y z
N MET A 1 -38.80 -4.12 -63.86
CA MET A 1 -37.99 -3.20 -63.02
C MET A 1 -38.40 -3.28 -61.52
N GLU A 2 -39.64 -3.33 -61.14
CA GLU A 2 -40.04 -3.42 -59.72
C GLU A 2 -39.74 -4.77 -59.09
N GLU A 3 -39.89 -5.86 -59.81
CA GLU A 3 -39.57 -7.22 -59.32
C GLU A 3 -38.10 -7.44 -59.09
N ASP A 4 -37.25 -6.86 -59.92
CA ASP A 4 -35.79 -6.98 -59.78
C ASP A 4 -35.25 -6.19 -58.56
N TYR A 5 -35.88 -5.05 -58.28
CA TYR A 5 -35.53 -4.22 -57.13
C TYR A 5 -35.98 -4.90 -55.79
N SER A 6 -37.13 -5.59 -55.80
CA SER A 6 -37.59 -6.34 -54.65
C SER A 6 -36.65 -7.51 -54.30
N CYS A 7 -36.27 -8.31 -55.28
CA CYS A 7 -35.34 -9.43 -55.13
C CYS A 7 -33.96 -8.95 -54.63
N TYR A 8 -33.45 -7.83 -55.13
CA TYR A 8 -32.20 -7.24 -54.65
C TYR A 8 -32.27 -6.80 -53.19
N LYS A 9 -33.35 -6.18 -52.80
CA LYS A 9 -33.58 -5.73 -51.40
C LYS A 9 -33.68 -6.91 -50.41
N GLU A 10 -34.32 -7.99 -50.80
CA GLU A 10 -34.42 -9.21 -49.98
C GLU A 10 -33.03 -9.86 -49.82
N ARG A 11 -32.24 -9.92 -50.88
CA ARG A 11 -30.89 -10.47 -50.83
C ARG A 11 -29.99 -9.68 -49.88
N ILE A 12 -29.99 -8.36 -49.92
CA ILE A 12 -29.23 -7.52 -49.00
C ILE A 12 -29.69 -7.74 -47.57
N ARG A 13 -30.99 -7.85 -47.33
CA ARG A 13 -31.53 -8.12 -45.98
C ARG A 13 -31.02 -9.47 -45.44
N HIS A 14 -31.04 -10.53 -46.24
CA HIS A 14 -30.53 -11.83 -45.85
C HIS A 14 -29.02 -11.83 -45.59
N GLU A 15 -28.25 -11.12 -46.42
CA GLU A 15 -26.81 -10.97 -46.21
C GLU A 15 -26.50 -10.21 -44.92
N PHE A 16 -27.27 -9.14 -44.64
CA PHE A 16 -27.15 -8.38 -43.41
C PHE A 16 -27.54 -9.21 -42.17
N ASP A 17 -28.67 -9.91 -42.21
CA ASP A 17 -29.13 -10.77 -41.11
C ASP A 17 -28.09 -11.86 -40.81
N ARG A 18 -27.52 -12.47 -41.87
CA ARG A 18 -26.46 -13.46 -41.71
C ARG A 18 -25.20 -12.87 -41.07
N ALA A 19 -24.79 -11.70 -41.50
CA ALA A 19 -23.64 -11.00 -40.91
C ALA A 19 -23.86 -10.68 -39.41
N CYS A 20 -25.06 -10.21 -39.05
CA CYS A 20 -25.44 -9.94 -37.67
C CYS A 20 -25.40 -11.21 -36.83
N ILE A 21 -26.00 -12.32 -37.28
CA ILE A 21 -25.99 -13.60 -36.58
C ILE A 21 -24.57 -14.10 -36.35
N LEU A 22 -23.71 -14.05 -37.37
CA LEU A 22 -22.32 -14.49 -37.26
C LEU A 22 -21.54 -13.63 -36.26
N THR A 23 -21.77 -12.33 -36.26
CA THR A 23 -21.11 -11.40 -35.32
C THR A 23 -21.55 -11.66 -33.89
N ILE A 24 -22.84 -11.83 -33.65
CA ILE A 24 -23.39 -12.12 -32.32
C ILE A 24 -22.88 -13.46 -31.81
N ASN A 25 -22.91 -14.50 -32.65
CA ASN A 25 -22.41 -15.82 -32.28
C ASN A 25 -20.89 -15.80 -31.97
N GLY A 26 -20.12 -15.06 -32.77
CA GLY A 26 -18.70 -14.87 -32.52
C GLY A 26 -18.43 -14.14 -31.21
N ALA A 27 -19.15 -13.09 -30.91
CA ALA A 27 -19.05 -12.35 -29.65
C ALA A 27 -19.44 -13.22 -28.45
N ALA A 28 -20.54 -13.96 -28.55
CA ALA A 28 -20.99 -14.90 -27.52
C ALA A 28 -19.93 -16.00 -27.26
N ALA A 29 -19.37 -16.60 -28.29
CA ALA A 29 -18.35 -17.63 -28.17
C ALA A 29 -17.08 -17.07 -27.48
N ASN A 30 -16.66 -15.85 -27.82
CA ASN A 30 -15.54 -15.20 -27.17
C ASN A 30 -15.81 -14.89 -25.69
N TYR A 31 -17.02 -14.44 -25.38
CA TYR A 31 -17.43 -14.20 -24.00
C TYR A 31 -17.41 -15.47 -23.16
N PHE A 32 -17.98 -16.56 -23.63
CA PHE A 32 -17.93 -17.86 -22.94
C PHE A 32 -16.52 -18.40 -22.78
N LYS A 33 -15.64 -18.18 -23.76
CA LYS A 33 -14.23 -18.56 -23.66
C LYS A 33 -13.51 -17.75 -22.58
N VAL A 34 -13.82 -16.47 -22.44
CA VAL A 34 -13.27 -15.61 -21.38
C VAL A 34 -13.76 -16.10 -20.02
N LEU A 35 -15.08 -16.37 -19.87
CA LEU A 35 -15.64 -16.90 -18.62
C LEU A 35 -15.03 -18.24 -18.22
N ASP A 36 -14.87 -19.17 -19.18
CA ASP A 36 -14.21 -20.47 -18.92
C ASP A 36 -12.76 -20.31 -18.45
N ASN A 37 -12.04 -19.34 -19.03
CA ASN A 37 -10.67 -19.04 -18.59
C ASN A 37 -10.61 -18.41 -17.19
N TYR A 38 -11.59 -17.58 -16.81
CA TYR A 38 -11.72 -17.07 -15.44
C TYR A 38 -12.03 -18.22 -14.47
N GLY A 39 -13.03 -19.04 -14.77
CA GLY A 39 -13.39 -20.20 -13.94
C GLY A 39 -12.27 -21.23 -13.73
N LYS A 40 -11.27 -21.27 -14.63
CA LYS A 40 -10.08 -22.13 -14.45
C LYS A 40 -9.01 -21.50 -13.54
N ARG A 41 -9.03 -20.18 -13.34
CA ARG A 41 -8.03 -19.44 -12.55
C ARG A 41 -8.54 -18.95 -11.21
N GLU A 42 -9.85 -18.81 -11.08
CA GLU A 42 -10.51 -18.24 -9.92
C GLU A 42 -11.42 -19.31 -9.30
N ILE A 43 -11.27 -19.51 -8.01
CA ILE A 43 -12.13 -20.38 -7.22
C ILE A 43 -12.85 -19.51 -6.20
N SER A 44 -14.17 -19.66 -6.09
CA SER A 44 -14.93 -18.93 -5.07
C SER A 44 -14.52 -19.37 -3.67
N PHE A 45 -14.45 -18.43 -2.72
CA PHE A 45 -14.15 -18.76 -1.32
C PHE A 45 -15.12 -19.80 -0.72
N SER A 46 -16.37 -19.83 -1.18
CA SER A 46 -17.37 -20.82 -0.77
C SER A 46 -17.09 -22.24 -1.25
N GLU A 47 -16.24 -22.41 -2.26
CA GLU A 47 -15.85 -23.71 -2.82
C GLU A 47 -14.55 -24.24 -2.23
N LEU A 48 -13.85 -23.42 -1.44
CA LEU A 48 -12.61 -23.80 -0.77
C LEU A 48 -12.91 -24.65 0.47
N SER A 49 -12.19 -25.75 0.63
CA SER A 49 -12.22 -26.54 1.86
C SER A 49 -11.52 -25.79 3.01
N GLU A 50 -11.87 -26.10 4.27
CA GLU A 50 -11.23 -25.53 5.46
C GLU A 50 -9.71 -25.67 5.44
N ALA A 51 -9.20 -26.79 4.93
CA ALA A 51 -7.75 -27.04 4.80
C ALA A 51 -7.09 -26.10 3.75
N GLN A 52 -7.82 -25.69 2.72
CA GLN A 52 -7.34 -24.73 1.73
C GLN A 52 -7.45 -23.31 2.24
N LEU A 53 -8.53 -22.96 2.94
CA LEU A 53 -8.71 -21.69 3.62
C LEU A 53 -7.61 -21.45 4.67
N GLY A 54 -7.25 -22.49 5.43
CA GLY A 54 -6.15 -22.43 6.39
C GLY A 54 -4.76 -22.22 5.79
N LYS A 55 -4.57 -22.43 4.48
CA LYS A 55 -3.32 -22.14 3.77
C LYS A 55 -3.28 -20.71 3.20
N LEU A 56 -4.42 -20.06 3.08
CA LEU A 56 -4.52 -18.71 2.52
C LEU A 56 -4.26 -17.63 3.58
N TYR A 57 -4.19 -17.99 4.85
CA TYR A 57 -3.91 -17.05 5.89
C TYR A 57 -2.43 -17.15 6.28
N THR A 58 -1.73 -16.07 6.18
CA THR A 58 -0.41 -15.90 6.74
C THR A 58 -0.59 -15.21 8.09
N VAL A 59 -0.18 -15.86 9.16
CA VAL A 59 -0.02 -15.15 10.44
C VAL A 59 1.19 -14.26 10.23
N ASP A 60 0.95 -12.97 10.09
CA ASP A 60 2.01 -12.02 10.26
C ASP A 60 2.44 -12.09 11.73
N GLU A 61 3.44 -12.92 12.01
CA GLU A 61 4.18 -12.84 13.26
C GLU A 61 4.99 -11.53 13.24
N TYR A 62 4.29 -10.41 13.38
CA TYR A 62 4.94 -9.24 13.90
C TYR A 62 5.24 -9.55 15.35
N SER A 63 6.47 -9.87 15.66
CA SER A 63 6.99 -9.64 17.01
C SER A 63 6.96 -8.11 17.19
N VAL A 64 5.81 -7.61 17.59
CA VAL A 64 5.61 -6.19 17.90
C VAL A 64 6.31 -5.98 19.24
N GLU A 65 7.63 -5.93 19.22
CA GLU A 65 8.36 -5.29 20.29
C GLU A 65 8.09 -3.79 20.16
N ASN A 66 7.00 -3.35 20.75
CA ASN A 66 6.69 -1.93 20.83
C ASN A 66 7.71 -1.29 21.79
N PHE A 67 8.49 -0.38 21.23
CA PHE A 67 9.45 0.38 22.03
C PHE A 67 8.77 1.66 22.50
N PHE A 68 8.72 1.86 23.82
CA PHE A 68 8.14 3.05 24.41
C PHE A 68 9.28 4.00 24.84
N PHE A 69 9.12 5.26 24.47
CA PHE A 69 9.99 6.35 24.89
C PHE A 69 9.17 7.37 25.64
N GLN A 70 9.56 7.64 26.89
CA GLN A 70 8.94 8.69 27.67
C GLN A 70 9.66 10.02 27.43
N VAL A 71 8.92 11.02 26.95
CA VAL A 71 9.42 12.37 26.69
C VAL A 71 8.45 13.37 27.34
N LEU A 72 8.93 14.12 28.32
CA LEU A 72 8.08 14.99 29.14
C LEU A 72 6.91 14.19 29.77
N GLU A 73 5.68 14.55 29.41
CA GLU A 73 4.45 13.84 29.85
C GLU A 73 3.91 12.84 28.81
N TYR A 74 4.62 12.65 27.68
CA TYR A 74 4.19 11.80 26.59
C TYR A 74 4.90 10.46 26.59
N ASP A 75 4.12 9.37 26.45
CA ASP A 75 4.62 8.03 26.17
C ASP A 75 4.48 7.77 24.67
N ILE A 76 5.61 7.73 23.95
CA ILE A 76 5.66 7.63 22.51
C ILE A 76 6.02 6.21 22.11
N GLU A 77 5.14 5.55 21.35
CA GLU A 77 5.33 4.21 20.82
C GLU A 77 6.06 4.25 19.47
N VAL A 78 7.17 3.53 19.37
CA VAL A 78 7.92 3.34 18.13
C VAL A 78 7.84 1.87 17.73
N ARG A 79 7.23 1.58 16.58
CA ARG A 79 6.95 0.21 16.12
C ARG A 79 8.10 -0.42 15.35
N ASP A 80 8.91 0.37 14.66
CA ASP A 80 10.05 -0.16 13.90
C ASP A 80 11.27 -0.34 14.82
N PRO A 81 11.74 -1.59 15.01
CA PRO A 81 12.88 -1.88 15.87
C PRO A 81 14.17 -1.22 15.41
N ARG A 82 14.36 -1.01 14.10
CA ARG A 82 15.55 -0.35 13.54
C ARG A 82 15.57 1.12 13.94
N ILE A 83 14.43 1.80 13.81
CA ILE A 83 14.26 3.20 14.22
C ILE A 83 14.43 3.32 15.74
N ALA A 84 13.82 2.43 16.52
CA ALA A 84 13.94 2.43 17.97
C ALA A 84 15.39 2.24 18.44
N MET A 85 16.14 1.33 17.83
CA MET A 85 17.56 1.14 18.11
C MET A 85 18.41 2.37 17.72
N ALA A 86 18.13 2.97 16.58
CA ALA A 86 18.80 4.19 16.14
C ALA A 86 18.52 5.37 17.10
N LEU A 87 17.29 5.53 17.55
CA LEU A 87 16.90 6.54 18.53
C LEU A 87 17.59 6.34 19.89
N LYS A 88 17.80 5.10 20.32
CA LYS A 88 18.54 4.79 21.56
C LYS A 88 20.01 5.21 21.50
N LYS A 89 20.62 5.29 20.30
CA LYS A 89 22.00 5.75 20.10
C LYS A 89 22.14 7.29 20.18
N LEU A 90 21.04 8.03 20.08
CA LEU A 90 21.03 9.46 20.25
C LEU A 90 21.12 9.85 21.73
N THR A 91 21.68 11.04 22.01
CA THR A 91 21.57 11.64 23.33
C THR A 91 20.12 11.97 23.67
N GLU A 92 19.75 11.95 24.94
CA GLU A 92 18.40 12.16 25.41
C GLU A 92 17.72 13.39 24.79
N ARG A 93 18.36 14.57 24.90
CA ARG A 93 17.81 15.81 24.33
C ARG A 93 17.59 15.77 22.83
N LYS A 94 18.50 15.14 22.09
CA LYS A 94 18.37 15.01 20.61
C LYS A 94 17.27 14.04 20.23
N ARG A 95 17.14 12.94 20.97
CA ARG A 95 16.08 11.95 20.80
C ARG A 95 14.73 12.56 21.09
N ASP A 96 14.60 13.32 22.16
CA ASP A 96 13.36 13.96 22.57
C ASP A 96 12.87 14.96 21.54
N VAL A 97 13.77 15.79 20.97
CA VAL A 97 13.43 16.70 19.88
C VAL A 97 12.89 15.94 18.65
N ILE A 98 13.52 14.83 18.27
CA ILE A 98 13.04 14.00 17.14
C ILE A 98 11.69 13.38 17.43
N LEU A 99 11.48 12.84 18.63
CA LEU A 99 10.22 12.23 19.03
C LEU A 99 9.08 13.25 19.07
N LEU A 100 9.30 14.42 19.65
CA LEU A 100 8.29 15.49 19.70
C LEU A 100 7.96 16.03 18.31
N TYR A 101 8.96 16.18 17.44
CA TYR A 101 8.75 16.71 16.09
C TYR A 101 8.01 15.74 15.16
N PHE A 102 8.45 14.48 15.07
CA PHE A 102 7.95 13.51 14.10
C PHE A 102 6.80 12.62 14.59
N PHE A 103 6.67 12.41 15.89
CA PHE A 103 5.64 11.55 16.46
C PHE A 103 4.51 12.32 17.12
N MET A 104 4.80 13.52 17.64
CA MET A 104 3.81 14.39 18.26
C MET A 104 3.40 15.57 17.39
N ASP A 105 3.98 15.69 16.19
CA ASP A 105 3.66 16.73 15.19
C ASP A 105 3.86 18.18 15.72
N MET A 106 4.78 18.34 16.70
CA MET A 106 5.08 19.64 17.28
C MET A 106 6.06 20.43 16.41
N ASN A 107 5.86 21.74 16.30
CA ASN A 107 6.80 22.61 15.61
C ASN A 107 8.00 23.01 16.49
N ASP A 108 9.06 23.53 15.87
CA ASP A 108 10.31 23.87 16.59
C ASP A 108 10.10 24.92 17.71
N VAL A 109 9.06 25.77 17.63
CA VAL A 109 8.73 26.77 18.64
C VAL A 109 8.06 26.10 19.85
N GLU A 110 7.09 25.24 19.61
CA GLU A 110 6.39 24.49 20.65
C GLU A 110 7.33 23.57 21.42
N ILE A 111 8.25 22.91 20.70
CA ILE A 111 9.32 22.09 21.32
C ILE A 111 10.24 22.96 22.17
N ALA A 112 10.63 24.13 21.68
CA ALA A 112 11.49 25.04 22.42
C ALA A 112 10.83 25.51 23.73
N GLU A 113 9.55 25.83 23.68
CA GLU A 113 8.77 26.21 24.87
C GLU A 113 8.67 25.06 25.87
N SER A 114 8.28 23.84 25.40
CA SER A 114 8.09 22.68 26.26
C SER A 114 9.39 22.17 26.91
N MET A 115 10.51 22.28 26.21
CA MET A 115 11.84 21.84 26.71
C MET A 115 12.66 22.96 27.34
N ASN A 116 12.14 24.20 27.43
CA ASN A 116 12.87 25.39 27.88
C ASN A 116 14.19 25.62 27.12
N LEU A 117 14.11 25.51 25.79
CA LEU A 117 15.22 25.72 24.86
C LEU A 117 14.96 26.92 23.95
N VAL A 118 15.99 27.36 23.23
CA VAL A 118 15.83 28.35 22.17
C VAL A 118 15.49 27.63 20.87
N CYS A 119 14.58 28.18 20.06
CA CYS A 119 14.13 27.59 18.78
C CYS A 119 15.31 27.25 17.84
N SER A 120 16.35 28.07 17.79
CA SER A 120 17.57 27.79 17.01
C SER A 120 18.29 26.53 17.48
N THR A 121 18.33 26.28 18.79
CA THR A 121 18.93 25.07 19.39
C THR A 121 18.11 23.82 19.05
N VAL A 122 16.79 23.91 19.09
CA VAL A 122 15.88 22.82 18.67
C VAL A 122 16.10 22.47 17.20
N CYS A 123 16.13 23.47 16.33
CA CYS A 123 16.40 23.31 14.90
C CYS A 123 17.78 22.62 14.65
N GLU A 124 18.82 23.04 15.38
CA GLU A 124 20.14 22.44 15.28
C GLU A 124 20.15 20.99 15.78
N HIS A 125 19.53 20.72 16.93
CA HIS A 125 19.39 19.36 17.44
C HIS A 125 18.66 18.47 16.46
N ARG A 126 17.57 18.93 15.87
CA ARG A 126 16.81 18.19 14.87
C ARG A 126 17.66 17.85 13.64
N LYS A 127 18.34 18.82 13.04
CA LYS A 127 19.18 18.60 11.86
C LYS A 127 20.32 17.60 12.14
N ARG A 128 21.07 17.80 13.21
CA ARG A 128 22.16 16.91 13.59
C ARG A 128 21.69 15.51 13.95
N SER A 129 20.53 15.39 14.59
CA SER A 129 19.95 14.08 14.91
C SER A 129 19.55 13.32 13.66
N LEU A 130 18.95 13.98 12.66
CA LEU A 130 18.60 13.36 11.39
C LEU A 130 19.83 12.87 10.61
N GLU A 131 20.94 13.61 10.65
CA GLU A 131 22.20 13.18 10.04
C GLU A 131 22.72 11.91 10.69
N ILE A 132 22.76 11.86 12.02
CA ILE A 132 23.20 10.69 12.79
C ILE A 132 22.28 9.49 12.54
N LEU A 133 20.97 9.68 12.57
CA LEU A 133 19.99 8.61 12.29
C LEU A 133 20.15 8.06 10.87
N LYS A 134 20.39 8.92 9.89
CA LYS A 134 20.61 8.52 8.51
C LYS A 134 21.88 7.68 8.35
N GLU A 135 22.97 8.02 9.07
CA GLU A 135 24.20 7.23 9.07
C GLU A 135 23.96 5.85 9.70
N ILE A 136 23.36 5.80 10.88
CA ILE A 136 23.07 4.56 11.59
C ILE A 136 22.18 3.61 10.77
N LEU A 137 21.12 4.15 10.12
CA LEU A 137 20.22 3.33 9.32
C LEU A 137 20.88 2.82 8.03
N LYS A 138 21.74 3.61 7.41
CA LYS A 138 22.54 3.15 6.25
C LYS A 138 23.52 2.04 6.62
N GLU A 139 24.20 2.15 7.75
CA GLU A 139 25.09 1.10 8.25
C GLU A 139 24.33 -0.20 8.52
N ALA A 140 23.10 -0.12 9.03
CA ALA A 140 22.25 -1.28 9.27
C ALA A 140 21.81 -1.96 7.95
N GLU A 141 21.53 -1.19 6.89
CA GLU A 141 21.17 -1.72 5.56
C GLU A 141 22.34 -2.40 4.83
N THR A 142 23.58 -1.99 5.13
CA THR A 142 24.78 -2.59 4.50
C THR A 142 25.28 -3.82 5.22
N ALA A 143 24.74 -4.14 6.40
CA ALA A 143 25.16 -5.28 7.22
C ALA A 143 24.28 -6.56 7.01
N ASP A 144 23.18 -6.44 6.25
CA ASP A 144 22.32 -7.52 5.79
C ASP A 144 22.71 -7.99 4.38
#